data_0784a797624d33181a6c4179fb25f531
#
_entry.id   0784a797624d33181a6c4179fb25f531
#
_cell.length_a   1.000
_cell.length_b   1.000
_cell.length_c   1.000
_cell.angle_alpha   90.00
_cell.angle_beta   90.00
_cell.angle_gamma   90.00
#
_symmetry.space_group_name_H-M   'P 1'
#
loop_
_entity.id
_entity.type
_entity.pdbx_description
1 polymer ?
#
loop_
_entity_poly.entity_id
_entity_poly.type
_entity_poly.pdbx_seq_one_letter_code
_entity_poly.pdbx_strand_id
1 'polypeptide(L)'
;MNLSEALNESVESLRRNRLRSGLTMLGIVWGLVTVVLLLSYGRAVSNAVMEGFLGFGNNVIMVWGGQTSMQAGGERSGQKIHLKDGDMEAIRDSLPFLSAISRETDDNFSVKYGPKVVAISSKAVDLPYGRMRRLDVEQGRYFEADDFSQHRQVVIFGAHAAQKLFNGYPPVGETVEVEGQPFQVIGVLRNKIQDSSNNGPDNENIFVPFDTMRTLRQQRDPDSIVFQPSTPALHLQAIQAVRTVLAQRHHFNPLDEKAINAWDTIEDGKQLVQFSFALQVLLGIIGAMTLAVGGVGVMNIMLVSVTERTREIGLMKALGARPRDILAQFLLESLLLTFLAGLAGVLVSIATTYLVPPMPLYSAMYQTANHDGDIILHASMGIMLASLIILGLVGIVSGLLPAIRAAKMDPVVALRHE
;
A
#
# COMPACT_ATOMS: atom_id res chain seq x y z
N MET A 1 -33.22 18.89 -34.80
CA MET A 1 -33.25 17.43 -34.61
C MET A 1 -33.59 17.17 -33.15
N ASN A 2 -34.69 16.46 -32.87
CA ASN A 2 -35.03 16.09 -31.49
C ASN A 2 -34.08 15.01 -30.99
N LEU A 3 -33.59 15.14 -29.76
CA LEU A 3 -32.65 14.17 -29.16
C LEU A 3 -33.20 12.74 -29.17
N SER A 4 -34.52 12.60 -29.01
CA SER A 4 -35.23 11.30 -29.08
C SER A 4 -35.21 10.65 -30.46
N GLU A 5 -35.27 11.43 -31.53
CA GLU A 5 -35.18 10.94 -32.91
C GLU A 5 -33.77 10.45 -33.20
N ALA A 6 -32.74 11.22 -32.82
CA ALA A 6 -31.32 10.84 -32.98
C ALA A 6 -30.97 9.56 -32.20
N LEU A 7 -31.51 9.38 -31.01
CA LEU A 7 -31.33 8.17 -30.20
C LEU A 7 -32.00 6.94 -30.87
N ASN A 8 -33.22 7.09 -31.37
CA ASN A 8 -33.91 6.00 -32.05
C ASN A 8 -33.21 5.57 -33.33
N GLU A 9 -32.77 6.51 -34.17
CA GLU A 9 -31.95 6.23 -35.36
C GLU A 9 -30.63 5.51 -35.03
N SER A 10 -29.96 5.95 -33.95
CA SER A 10 -28.73 5.30 -33.48
C SER A 10 -28.97 3.85 -33.03
N VAL A 11 -30.06 3.57 -32.31
CA VAL A 11 -30.44 2.21 -31.90
C VAL A 11 -30.79 1.33 -33.10
N GLU A 12 -31.50 1.90 -34.09
CA GLU A 12 -31.86 1.14 -35.30
C GLU A 12 -30.66 0.80 -36.17
N SER A 13 -29.70 1.72 -36.28
CA SER A 13 -28.39 1.51 -36.91
C SER A 13 -27.64 0.34 -36.29
N LEU A 14 -27.59 0.28 -34.95
CA LEU A 14 -26.95 -0.81 -34.20
C LEU A 14 -27.60 -2.18 -34.46
N ARG A 15 -28.91 -2.19 -34.58
CA ARG A 15 -29.69 -3.42 -34.87
C ARG A 15 -29.48 -3.95 -36.30
N ARG A 16 -29.19 -3.07 -37.25
CA ARG A 16 -29.00 -3.45 -38.65
C ARG A 16 -27.69 -4.21 -38.88
N ASN A 17 -26.61 -3.90 -38.09
CA ASN A 17 -25.28 -4.54 -38.21
C ASN A 17 -24.83 -5.18 -36.88
N ARG A 18 -25.66 -6.09 -36.34
CA ARG A 18 -25.49 -6.69 -34.98
C ARG A 18 -24.12 -7.30 -34.73
N LEU A 19 -23.58 -8.06 -35.70
CA LEU A 19 -22.30 -8.76 -35.55
C LEU A 19 -21.14 -7.75 -35.40
N ARG A 20 -21.14 -6.72 -36.24
CA ARG A 20 -20.10 -5.70 -36.27
C ARG A 20 -20.11 -4.83 -35.00
N SER A 21 -21.32 -4.35 -34.63
CA SER A 21 -21.52 -3.58 -33.39
C SER A 21 -21.17 -4.40 -32.14
N GLY A 22 -21.55 -5.69 -32.14
CA GLY A 22 -21.24 -6.62 -31.04
C GLY A 22 -19.74 -6.84 -30.86
N LEU A 23 -18.99 -7.07 -31.93
CA LEU A 23 -17.52 -7.26 -31.87
C LEU A 23 -16.81 -6.00 -31.39
N THR A 24 -17.30 -4.81 -31.78
CA THR A 24 -16.73 -3.55 -31.32
C THR A 24 -17.03 -3.30 -29.87
N MET A 25 -18.28 -3.49 -29.45
CA MET A 25 -18.65 -3.38 -28.03
C MET A 25 -17.82 -4.34 -27.19
N LEU A 26 -17.57 -5.57 -27.66
CA LEU A 26 -16.74 -6.55 -26.96
C LEU A 26 -15.29 -6.05 -26.79
N GLY A 27 -14.71 -5.39 -27.80
CA GLY A 27 -13.39 -4.76 -27.71
C GLY A 27 -13.32 -3.64 -26.65
N ILE A 28 -14.37 -2.79 -26.57
CA ILE A 28 -14.47 -1.75 -25.54
C ILE A 28 -14.69 -2.35 -24.15
N VAL A 29 -15.60 -3.33 -24.04
CA VAL A 29 -15.84 -4.05 -22.78
C VAL A 29 -14.55 -4.66 -22.25
N TRP A 30 -13.82 -5.38 -23.11
CA TRP A 30 -12.53 -5.96 -22.75
C TRP A 30 -11.52 -4.91 -22.30
N GLY A 31 -11.40 -3.80 -23.06
CA GLY A 31 -10.52 -2.69 -22.71
C GLY A 31 -10.90 -2.08 -21.36
N LEU A 32 -12.18 -1.84 -21.09
CA LEU A 32 -12.64 -1.28 -19.82
C LEU A 32 -12.41 -2.23 -18.65
N VAL A 33 -12.71 -3.52 -18.83
CA VAL A 33 -12.44 -4.57 -17.83
C VAL A 33 -10.95 -4.59 -17.49
N THR A 34 -10.08 -4.53 -18.50
CA THR A 34 -8.62 -4.48 -18.29
C THR A 34 -8.21 -3.25 -17.48
N VAL A 35 -8.72 -2.05 -17.80
CA VAL A 35 -8.44 -0.82 -17.03
C VAL A 35 -8.85 -0.99 -15.57
N VAL A 36 -10.09 -1.43 -15.32
CA VAL A 36 -10.62 -1.59 -13.97
C VAL A 36 -9.81 -2.61 -13.19
N LEU A 37 -9.49 -3.77 -13.80
CA LEU A 37 -8.71 -4.81 -13.13
C LEU A 37 -7.28 -4.37 -12.82
N LEU A 38 -6.59 -3.72 -13.76
CA LEU A 38 -5.22 -3.22 -13.54
C LEU A 38 -5.16 -2.19 -12.42
N LEU A 39 -6.09 -1.22 -12.42
CA LEU A 39 -6.14 -0.20 -11.36
C LEU A 39 -6.55 -0.81 -10.01
N SER A 40 -7.49 -1.75 -10.00
CA SER A 40 -7.89 -2.48 -8.79
C SER A 40 -6.74 -3.32 -8.24
N TYR A 41 -6.00 -4.01 -9.09
CA TYR A 41 -4.82 -4.79 -8.71
C TYR A 41 -3.72 -3.89 -8.13
N GLY A 42 -3.37 -2.80 -8.82
CA GLY A 42 -2.36 -1.87 -8.33
C GLY A 42 -2.71 -1.29 -6.97
N ARG A 43 -4.00 -0.97 -6.73
CA ARG A 43 -4.46 -0.48 -5.43
C ARG A 43 -4.44 -1.58 -4.36
N ALA A 44 -4.85 -2.80 -4.70
CA ALA A 44 -4.86 -3.94 -3.78
C ALA A 44 -3.44 -4.30 -3.33
N VAL A 45 -2.47 -4.36 -4.26
CA VAL A 45 -1.05 -4.55 -3.94
C VAL A 45 -0.53 -3.44 -3.04
N SER A 46 -0.82 -2.17 -3.38
CA SER A 46 -0.40 -1.03 -2.56
C SER A 46 -0.95 -1.11 -1.13
N ASN A 47 -2.22 -1.48 -0.97
CA ASN A 47 -2.83 -1.63 0.35
C ASN A 47 -2.20 -2.77 1.14
N ALA A 48 -1.99 -3.93 0.53
CA ALA A 48 -1.39 -5.09 1.19
C ALA A 48 0.05 -4.80 1.65
N VAL A 49 0.87 -4.19 0.79
CA VAL A 49 2.25 -3.81 1.15
C VAL A 49 2.26 -2.74 2.24
N MET A 50 1.35 -1.75 2.16
CA MET A 50 1.23 -0.71 3.21
C MET A 50 0.81 -1.32 4.55
N GLU A 51 -0.09 -2.29 4.57
CA GLU A 51 -0.52 -2.99 5.79
C GLU A 51 0.66 -3.74 6.43
N GLY A 52 1.44 -4.48 5.63
CA GLY A 52 2.66 -5.13 6.10
C GLY A 52 3.69 -4.14 6.66
N PHE A 53 3.86 -3.00 5.99
CA PHE A 53 4.77 -1.94 6.44
C PHE A 53 4.30 -1.30 7.76
N LEU A 54 3.02 -0.97 7.88
CA LEU A 54 2.44 -0.38 9.09
C LEU A 54 2.42 -1.35 10.28
N GLY A 55 2.54 -2.65 10.04
CA GLY A 55 2.70 -3.66 11.06
C GLY A 55 3.96 -3.49 11.91
N PHE A 56 5.00 -2.84 11.39
CA PHE A 56 6.19 -2.51 12.17
C PHE A 56 5.93 -1.45 13.25
N GLY A 57 5.02 -0.53 13.03
CA GLY A 57 4.69 0.59 13.92
C GLY A 57 4.44 1.87 13.14
N ASN A 58 3.82 2.84 13.79
CA ASN A 58 3.50 4.12 13.15
C ASN A 58 4.51 5.20 13.56
N ASN A 59 5.12 5.87 12.57
CA ASN A 59 6.00 7.02 12.78
C ASN A 59 7.15 6.73 13.74
N VAL A 60 7.73 5.55 13.66
CA VAL A 60 8.82 5.09 14.51
C VAL A 60 10.15 5.41 13.85
N ILE A 61 11.08 5.89 14.64
CA ILE A 61 12.48 6.07 14.24
C ILE A 61 13.32 5.24 15.20
N MET A 62 14.22 4.44 14.62
CA MET A 62 15.17 3.63 15.37
C MET A 62 16.58 4.14 15.08
N VAL A 63 17.37 4.29 16.12
CA VAL A 63 18.79 4.68 16.01
C VAL A 63 19.67 3.67 16.72
N TRP A 64 20.82 3.38 16.12
CA TRP A 64 21.85 2.53 16.68
C TRP A 64 23.24 3.03 16.36
N GLY A 65 24.23 2.61 17.14
CA GLY A 65 25.62 3.02 16.95
C GLY A 65 26.17 2.57 15.60
N GLY A 66 26.89 3.48 14.96
CA GLY A 66 27.59 3.26 13.71
C GLY A 66 29.13 3.40 13.90
N GLN A 67 29.78 3.86 12.86
CA GLN A 67 31.22 4.09 12.86
C GLN A 67 31.50 5.52 12.38
N THR A 68 32.29 6.29 13.15
CA THR A 68 32.61 7.67 12.80
C THR A 68 33.38 7.75 11.48
N SER A 69 32.98 8.69 10.63
CA SER A 69 33.68 9.00 9.38
C SER A 69 34.44 10.32 9.44
N MET A 70 34.14 11.17 10.42
CA MET A 70 34.76 12.47 10.61
C MET A 70 35.59 12.52 11.91
N GLN A 71 36.64 13.30 11.91
CA GLN A 71 37.40 13.57 13.14
C GLN A 71 36.65 14.59 14.00
N ALA A 72 36.61 14.36 15.30
CA ALA A 72 36.06 15.30 16.28
C ALA A 72 36.79 15.19 17.62
N GLY A 73 36.97 16.30 18.34
CA GLY A 73 37.49 16.30 19.71
C GLY A 73 38.90 15.69 19.87
N GLY A 74 39.68 15.61 18.80
CA GLY A 74 41.02 14.97 18.84
C GLY A 74 41.01 13.45 18.61
N GLU A 75 39.85 12.82 18.45
CA GLU A 75 39.72 11.39 18.15
C GLU A 75 39.79 11.13 16.66
N ARG A 76 40.29 9.93 16.29
CA ARG A 76 40.42 9.51 14.89
C ARG A 76 39.08 9.08 14.35
N SER A 77 38.83 9.25 13.04
CA SER A 77 37.72 8.62 12.33
C SER A 77 37.86 7.09 12.39
N GLY A 78 36.71 6.40 12.29
CA GLY A 78 36.68 4.93 12.33
C GLY A 78 36.34 4.34 13.70
N GLN A 79 36.02 5.17 14.70
CA GLN A 79 35.61 4.70 16.02
C GLN A 79 34.18 4.15 15.96
N LYS A 80 33.97 2.96 16.51
CA LYS A 80 32.63 2.41 16.72
C LYS A 80 31.95 3.13 17.87
N ILE A 81 30.74 3.62 17.63
CA ILE A 81 29.88 4.20 18.66
C ILE A 81 28.98 3.08 19.18
N HIS A 82 28.96 2.92 20.50
CA HIS A 82 28.04 2.05 21.21
C HIS A 82 27.16 2.92 22.10
N LEU A 83 25.85 2.75 21.99
CA LEU A 83 24.90 3.40 22.88
C LEU A 83 25.15 2.94 24.31
N LYS A 84 24.97 3.82 25.28
CA LYS A 84 25.25 3.54 26.69
C LYS A 84 24.00 3.77 27.55
N ASP A 85 24.03 3.14 28.71
CA ASP A 85 23.07 3.43 29.77
C ASP A 85 23.05 4.96 30.05
N GLY A 86 21.84 5.53 30.14
CA GLY A 86 21.62 6.97 30.28
C GLY A 86 21.54 7.79 28.97
N ASP A 87 21.79 7.21 27.80
CA ASP A 87 21.62 7.91 26.52
C ASP A 87 20.15 8.21 26.22
N MET A 88 19.27 7.27 26.52
CA MET A 88 17.81 7.45 26.35
C MET A 88 17.31 8.59 27.25
N GLU A 89 17.72 8.63 28.50
CA GLU A 89 17.36 9.67 29.46
C GLU A 89 17.83 11.05 28.99
N ALA A 90 19.08 11.13 28.51
CA ALA A 90 19.65 12.37 27.99
C ALA A 90 18.88 12.88 26.76
N ILE A 91 18.45 11.96 25.86
CA ILE A 91 17.63 12.30 24.70
C ILE A 91 16.25 12.78 25.16
N ARG A 92 15.58 12.05 26.04
CA ARG A 92 14.24 12.38 26.54
C ARG A 92 14.22 13.76 27.22
N ASP A 93 15.21 14.04 28.07
CA ASP A 93 15.27 15.27 28.85
C ASP A 93 15.63 16.48 27.97
N SER A 94 16.41 16.28 26.91
CA SER A 94 16.81 17.34 25.98
C SER A 94 15.76 17.60 24.87
N LEU A 95 14.88 16.65 24.54
CA LEU A 95 14.01 16.73 23.38
C LEU A 95 12.52 16.56 23.75
N PRO A 96 11.86 17.60 24.29
CA PRO A 96 10.48 17.52 24.76
C PRO A 96 9.44 17.33 23.63
N PHE A 97 9.84 17.45 22.38
CA PHE A 97 8.97 17.21 21.22
C PHE A 97 8.95 15.73 20.76
N LEU A 98 9.59 14.82 21.50
CA LEU A 98 9.40 13.39 21.33
C LEU A 98 8.17 12.94 22.13
N SER A 99 7.25 12.24 21.47
CA SER A 99 6.03 11.72 22.11
C SER A 99 6.27 10.43 22.89
N ALA A 100 7.25 9.64 22.48
CA ALA A 100 7.65 8.39 23.11
C ALA A 100 9.11 8.06 22.80
N ILE A 101 9.77 7.35 23.71
CA ILE A 101 11.14 6.84 23.56
C ILE A 101 11.28 5.55 24.36
N SER A 102 12.05 4.60 23.83
CA SER A 102 12.34 3.31 24.46
C SER A 102 13.73 2.82 24.08
N ARG A 103 14.38 2.19 25.02
CA ARG A 103 15.55 1.35 24.74
C ARG A 103 15.06 0.05 24.08
N GLU A 104 15.91 -0.55 23.27
CA GLU A 104 15.70 -1.88 22.71
C GLU A 104 17.01 -2.63 22.72
N THR A 105 16.99 -3.89 23.17
CA THR A 105 18.10 -4.84 23.04
C THR A 105 17.56 -6.14 22.50
N ASP A 106 18.22 -6.67 21.48
CA ASP A 106 17.89 -7.91 20.81
C ASP A 106 18.82 -9.02 21.29
N ASP A 107 18.25 -10.18 21.64
CA ASP A 107 19.03 -11.38 21.96
C ASP A 107 18.25 -12.64 21.54
N ASN A 108 18.87 -13.81 21.66
CA ASN A 108 18.23 -15.11 21.51
C ASN A 108 18.29 -15.84 22.84
N PHE A 109 17.11 -16.12 23.40
CA PHE A 109 17.01 -16.80 24.68
C PHE A 109 16.63 -18.28 24.52
N SER A 110 17.23 -19.12 25.37
CA SER A 110 16.75 -20.47 25.60
C SER A 110 15.53 -20.41 26.53
N VAL A 111 14.36 -20.73 25.99
CA VAL A 111 13.11 -20.71 26.74
C VAL A 111 12.62 -22.14 26.93
N LYS A 112 12.38 -22.52 28.21
CA LYS A 112 11.95 -23.88 28.59
C LYS A 112 10.56 -23.84 29.22
N TYR A 113 9.70 -24.75 28.76
CA TYR A 113 8.42 -25.05 29.38
C TYR A 113 8.21 -26.55 29.48
N GLY A 114 8.12 -27.06 30.70
CA GLY A 114 8.12 -28.51 30.95
C GLY A 114 9.38 -29.21 30.37
N PRO A 115 9.22 -30.23 29.52
CA PRO A 115 10.35 -30.92 28.88
C PRO A 115 10.86 -30.19 27.61
N LYS A 116 10.14 -29.19 27.11
CA LYS A 116 10.42 -28.52 25.84
C LYS A 116 11.34 -27.33 26.05
N VAL A 117 12.39 -27.27 25.24
CA VAL A 117 13.35 -26.16 25.19
C VAL A 117 13.40 -25.62 23.75
N VAL A 118 13.24 -24.32 23.59
CA VAL A 118 13.24 -23.66 22.29
C VAL A 118 14.10 -22.40 22.38
N ALA A 119 14.97 -22.18 21.40
CA ALA A 119 15.62 -20.90 21.21
C ALA A 119 14.63 -19.93 20.53
N ILE A 120 14.37 -18.82 21.19
CA ILE A 120 13.42 -17.80 20.72
C ILE A 120 14.11 -16.43 20.74
N SER A 121 13.96 -15.68 19.67
CA SER A 121 14.43 -14.29 19.61
C SER A 121 13.69 -13.46 20.64
N SER A 122 14.41 -12.59 21.33
CA SER A 122 13.87 -11.81 22.44
C SER A 122 14.18 -10.33 22.26
N LYS A 123 13.29 -9.50 22.74
CA LYS A 123 13.44 -8.05 22.79
C LYS A 123 13.24 -7.56 24.21
N ALA A 124 14.25 -6.92 24.74
CA ALA A 124 14.14 -6.21 26.01
C ALA A 124 13.79 -4.74 25.70
N VAL A 125 12.69 -4.26 26.26
CA VAL A 125 12.07 -2.99 25.88
C VAL A 125 11.55 -2.20 27.09
N ASP A 126 11.34 -0.89 26.91
CA ASP A 126 10.65 -0.07 27.90
C ASP A 126 9.14 0.00 27.62
N LEU A 127 8.39 0.48 28.61
CA LEU A 127 6.93 0.52 28.57
C LEU A 127 6.32 1.20 27.31
N PRO A 128 6.83 2.34 26.79
CA PRO A 128 6.26 2.99 25.61
C PRO A 128 6.38 2.21 24.30
N TYR A 129 7.29 1.22 24.25
CA TYR A 129 7.61 0.45 23.05
C TYR A 129 6.39 -0.23 22.44
N GLY A 130 5.55 -0.86 23.26
CA GLY A 130 4.39 -1.59 22.76
C GLY A 130 3.42 -0.72 21.95
N ARG A 131 3.19 0.51 22.40
CA ARG A 131 2.35 1.46 21.68
C ARG A 131 3.02 1.94 20.38
N MET A 132 4.32 2.22 20.40
CA MET A 132 5.06 2.65 19.21
C MET A 132 5.07 1.55 18.14
N ARG A 133 5.24 0.29 18.55
CA ARG A 133 5.36 -0.89 17.70
C ARG A 133 4.03 -1.61 17.44
N ARG A 134 2.89 -1.07 17.94
CA ARG A 134 1.56 -1.70 17.78
C ARG A 134 1.55 -3.16 18.25
N LEU A 135 2.09 -3.39 19.44
CA LEU A 135 2.06 -4.70 20.09
C LEU A 135 0.73 -4.88 20.81
N ASP A 136 -0.30 -5.24 20.06
CA ASP A 136 -1.66 -5.48 20.60
C ASP A 136 -1.70 -6.85 21.26
N VAL A 137 -2.17 -6.90 22.52
CA VAL A 137 -2.32 -8.15 23.26
C VAL A 137 -3.64 -8.81 22.92
N GLU A 138 -3.61 -10.09 22.58
CA GLU A 138 -4.81 -10.91 22.33
C GLU A 138 -5.28 -11.61 23.61
N GLN A 139 -4.34 -12.10 24.42
CA GLN A 139 -4.63 -12.78 25.67
C GLN A 139 -3.76 -12.20 26.78
N GLY A 140 -4.36 -11.96 27.95
CA GLY A 140 -3.65 -11.39 29.08
C GLY A 140 -3.54 -9.87 29.04
N ARG A 141 -2.39 -9.32 29.45
CA ARG A 141 -2.11 -7.89 29.49
C ARG A 141 -0.74 -7.52 28.92
N TYR A 142 -0.57 -6.28 28.54
CA TYR A 142 0.75 -5.71 28.25
C TYR A 142 1.47 -5.33 29.56
N PHE A 143 2.73 -4.92 29.46
CA PHE A 143 3.50 -4.40 30.60
C PHE A 143 2.83 -3.19 31.24
N GLU A 144 2.99 -3.10 32.55
CA GLU A 144 2.58 -1.98 33.38
C GLU A 144 3.79 -1.32 34.06
N ALA A 145 3.65 -0.10 34.54
CA ALA A 145 4.74 0.63 35.20
C ALA A 145 5.32 -0.14 36.39
N ASP A 146 4.48 -0.90 37.09
CA ASP A 146 4.90 -1.73 38.23
C ASP A 146 5.81 -2.89 37.84
N ASP A 147 5.70 -3.41 36.61
CA ASP A 147 6.56 -4.48 36.14
C ASP A 147 8.01 -4.00 36.00
N PHE A 148 8.21 -2.72 35.63
CA PHE A 148 9.53 -2.08 35.53
C PHE A 148 10.04 -1.63 36.89
N SER A 149 9.23 -0.94 37.70
CA SER A 149 9.64 -0.39 38.99
C SER A 149 9.99 -1.46 40.00
N GLN A 150 9.32 -2.61 39.95
CA GLN A 150 9.54 -3.74 40.84
C GLN A 150 10.45 -4.81 40.23
N HIS A 151 11.00 -4.57 39.04
CA HIS A 151 11.84 -5.54 38.28
C HIS A 151 11.19 -6.93 38.20
N ARG A 152 9.88 -7.00 37.91
CA ARG A 152 9.17 -8.28 37.85
C ARG A 152 9.69 -9.11 36.69
N GLN A 153 9.88 -10.40 36.93
CA GLN A 153 10.22 -11.40 35.93
C GLN A 153 8.97 -11.80 35.14
N VAL A 154 8.60 -10.97 34.19
CA VAL A 154 7.42 -11.17 33.34
C VAL A 154 7.82 -11.19 31.87
N VAL A 155 7.08 -11.97 31.08
CA VAL A 155 7.32 -12.13 29.64
C VAL A 155 6.02 -12.08 28.86
N ILE A 156 6.08 -11.45 27.67
CA ILE A 156 5.00 -11.43 26.68
C ILE A 156 5.48 -12.21 25.46
N PHE A 157 4.67 -13.10 24.95
CA PHE A 157 4.98 -13.90 23.78
C PHE A 157 4.34 -13.32 22.52
N GLY A 158 5.07 -13.31 21.41
CA GLY A 158 4.49 -13.20 20.08
C GLY A 158 3.63 -14.42 19.75
N ALA A 159 2.67 -14.26 18.87
CA ALA A 159 1.69 -15.32 18.57
C ALA A 159 2.34 -16.66 18.16
N HIS A 160 3.29 -16.61 17.23
CA HIS A 160 3.98 -17.82 16.75
C HIS A 160 4.96 -18.38 17.80
N ALA A 161 5.64 -17.51 18.55
CA ALA A 161 6.50 -17.94 19.65
C ALA A 161 5.70 -18.72 20.71
N ALA A 162 4.52 -18.23 21.06
CA ALA A 162 3.62 -18.93 21.99
C ALA A 162 3.16 -20.27 21.42
N GLN A 163 2.72 -20.31 20.18
CA GLN A 163 2.31 -21.55 19.52
C GLN A 163 3.44 -22.57 19.46
N LYS A 164 4.66 -22.11 19.15
CA LYS A 164 5.87 -22.95 19.06
C LYS A 164 6.24 -23.57 20.38
N LEU A 165 6.08 -22.87 21.52
CA LEU A 165 6.46 -23.38 22.84
C LEU A 165 5.36 -24.19 23.48
N PHE A 166 4.12 -23.67 23.49
CA PHE A 166 3.00 -24.20 24.27
C PHE A 166 2.14 -25.23 23.52
N ASN A 167 2.29 -25.38 22.18
CA ASN A 167 1.52 -26.34 21.36
C ASN A 167 -0.02 -26.26 21.56
N GLY A 168 -0.55 -25.04 21.74
CA GLY A 168 -1.99 -24.81 21.92
C GLY A 168 -2.49 -24.82 23.37
N TYR A 169 -1.64 -25.09 24.36
CA TYR A 169 -2.01 -24.88 25.77
C TYR A 169 -2.06 -23.38 26.07
N PRO A 170 -2.99 -22.94 26.96
CA PRO A 170 -3.09 -21.52 27.34
C PRO A 170 -1.78 -21.05 28.02
N PRO A 171 -1.07 -20.06 27.45
CA PRO A 171 0.23 -19.66 27.99
C PRO A 171 0.13 -18.67 29.15
N VAL A 172 -0.94 -17.85 29.21
CA VAL A 172 -1.07 -16.77 30.20
C VAL A 172 -1.27 -17.32 31.62
N GLY A 173 -0.40 -16.85 32.54
CA GLY A 173 -0.36 -17.32 33.93
C GLY A 173 0.68 -18.43 34.16
N GLU A 174 1.15 -19.10 33.11
CA GLU A 174 2.18 -20.13 33.21
C GLU A 174 3.55 -19.54 33.54
N THR A 175 4.42 -20.36 34.13
CA THR A 175 5.81 -20.00 34.40
C THR A 175 6.72 -20.73 33.41
N VAL A 176 7.58 -19.99 32.74
CA VAL A 176 8.61 -20.49 31.83
C VAL A 176 10.00 -20.17 32.37
N GLU A 177 10.97 -21.01 32.07
CA GLU A 177 12.37 -20.70 32.36
C GLU A 177 13.00 -19.99 31.16
N VAL A 178 13.41 -18.72 31.32
CA VAL A 178 14.17 -17.96 30.32
C VAL A 178 15.62 -17.89 30.81
N GLU A 179 16.55 -18.48 30.06
CA GLU A 179 17.97 -18.60 30.47
C GLU A 179 18.13 -19.17 31.89
N GLY A 180 17.26 -20.12 32.26
CA GLY A 180 17.29 -20.77 33.58
C GLY A 180 16.66 -19.95 34.71
N GLN A 181 16.08 -18.78 34.42
CA GLN A 181 15.36 -17.94 35.38
C GLN A 181 13.84 -18.05 35.18
N PRO A 182 13.03 -18.12 36.24
CA PRO A 182 11.59 -18.24 36.13
C PRO A 182 10.95 -16.91 35.71
N PHE A 183 10.13 -16.93 34.67
CA PHE A 183 9.34 -15.82 34.19
C PHE A 183 7.86 -16.18 34.13
N GLN A 184 7.01 -15.28 34.59
CA GLN A 184 5.57 -15.43 34.43
C GLN A 184 5.10 -14.90 33.07
N VAL A 185 4.37 -15.70 32.33
CA VAL A 185 3.74 -15.27 31.08
C VAL A 185 2.54 -14.42 31.40
N ILE A 186 2.57 -13.12 31.06
CA ILE A 186 1.50 -12.17 31.35
C ILE A 186 0.62 -11.87 30.15
N GLY A 187 1.09 -12.17 28.93
CA GLY A 187 0.32 -11.90 27.72
C GLY A 187 0.85 -12.63 26.50
N VAL A 188 -0.04 -12.75 25.51
CA VAL A 188 0.28 -13.18 24.15
C VAL A 188 -0.20 -12.12 23.18
N LEU A 189 0.68 -11.72 22.27
CA LEU A 189 0.37 -10.73 21.25
C LEU A 189 -0.56 -11.30 20.18
N ARG A 190 -1.39 -10.43 19.63
CA ARG A 190 -2.16 -10.74 18.43
C ARG A 190 -1.22 -11.00 17.26
N ASN A 191 -1.54 -12.02 16.46
CA ASN A 191 -0.84 -12.24 15.20
C ASN A 191 -1.00 -11.03 14.29
N LYS A 192 0.10 -10.47 13.80
CA LYS A 192 0.11 -9.30 12.92
C LYS A 192 0.99 -9.55 11.71
N ILE A 193 0.64 -8.91 10.61
CA ILE A 193 1.46 -8.87 9.42
C ILE A 193 2.53 -7.79 9.60
N GLN A 194 3.77 -8.13 9.32
CA GLN A 194 4.90 -7.23 9.45
C GLN A 194 5.95 -7.54 8.38
N ASP A 195 6.02 -6.70 7.36
CA ASP A 195 6.97 -6.86 6.26
C ASP A 195 8.38 -6.42 6.65
N SER A 196 8.47 -5.36 7.44
CA SER A 196 9.74 -4.83 7.95
C SER A 196 10.03 -5.38 9.35
N SER A 197 11.22 -5.91 9.57
CA SER A 197 11.61 -6.43 10.88
C SER A 197 13.03 -6.00 11.23
N ASN A 198 13.23 -5.73 12.52
CA ASN A 198 14.54 -5.69 13.14
C ASN A 198 14.67 -6.96 13.98
N ASN A 199 15.62 -7.84 13.64
CA ASN A 199 15.82 -9.13 14.28
C ASN A 199 14.57 -10.07 14.30
N GLY A 200 13.93 -10.21 13.14
CA GLY A 200 12.75 -11.07 12.95
C GLY A 200 11.40 -10.41 13.27
N PRO A 201 10.31 -11.05 12.84
CA PRO A 201 8.97 -10.53 13.05
C PRO A 201 8.56 -10.64 14.53
N ASP A 202 7.79 -9.66 15.03
CA ASP A 202 7.35 -9.60 16.42
C ASP A 202 6.52 -10.83 16.85
N ASN A 203 5.88 -11.52 15.89
CA ASN A 203 5.16 -12.76 16.16
C ASN A 203 6.05 -13.91 16.65
N GLU A 204 7.32 -13.90 16.27
CA GLU A 204 8.31 -14.95 16.62
C GLU A 204 9.13 -14.60 17.86
N ASN A 205 9.00 -13.38 18.37
CA ASN A 205 9.77 -12.87 19.49
C ASN A 205 9.06 -13.06 20.83
N ILE A 206 9.86 -13.05 21.90
CA ILE A 206 9.37 -12.77 23.25
C ILE A 206 9.83 -11.36 23.67
N PHE A 207 9.05 -10.75 24.52
CA PHE A 207 9.33 -9.41 25.03
C PHE A 207 9.50 -9.47 26.55
N VAL A 208 10.52 -8.81 27.06
CA VAL A 208 10.81 -8.70 28.49
C VAL A 208 11.06 -7.24 28.83
N PRO A 209 10.84 -6.80 30.10
CA PRO A 209 11.22 -5.47 30.52
C PRO A 209 12.73 -5.25 30.37
N PHE A 210 13.15 -4.07 29.89
CA PHE A 210 14.57 -3.79 29.60
C PHE A 210 15.48 -4.04 30.83
N ASP A 211 15.05 -3.61 32.00
CA ASP A 211 15.85 -3.76 33.23
C ASP A 211 16.06 -5.22 33.64
N THR A 212 15.24 -6.14 33.12
CA THR A 212 15.42 -7.58 33.34
C THR A 212 16.65 -8.13 32.64
N MET A 213 17.12 -7.49 31.53
CA MET A 213 18.36 -7.89 30.85
C MET A 213 19.60 -7.75 31.75
N ARG A 214 19.59 -6.82 32.67
CA ARG A 214 20.66 -6.69 33.68
C ARG A 214 20.84 -7.99 34.49
N THR A 215 19.72 -8.64 34.79
CA THR A 215 19.72 -9.90 35.54
C THR A 215 20.08 -11.10 34.66
N LEU A 216 19.62 -11.13 33.41
CA LEU A 216 19.82 -12.27 32.50
C LEU A 216 21.23 -12.28 31.88
N ARG A 217 21.71 -11.14 31.40
CA ARG A 217 22.95 -11.05 30.60
C ARG A 217 23.99 -10.10 31.17
N GLN A 218 23.74 -9.45 32.31
CA GLN A 218 24.55 -8.37 32.85
C GLN A 218 24.76 -7.20 31.86
N GLN A 219 23.92 -7.14 30.82
CA GLN A 219 23.95 -6.09 29.81
C GLN A 219 23.14 -4.88 30.31
N ARG A 220 23.77 -3.70 30.23
CA ARG A 220 23.16 -2.42 30.63
C ARG A 220 22.92 -1.50 29.44
N ASP A 221 23.74 -1.64 28.42
CA ASP A 221 23.73 -0.77 27.27
C ASP A 221 22.71 -1.24 26.23
N PRO A 222 21.89 -0.37 25.66
CA PRO A 222 20.93 -0.71 24.63
C PRO A 222 21.63 -0.91 23.28
N ASP A 223 21.14 -1.82 22.46
CA ASP A 223 21.60 -2.00 21.07
C ASP A 223 21.03 -0.88 20.18
N SER A 224 19.80 -0.46 20.46
CA SER A 224 19.13 0.62 19.76
C SER A 224 18.24 1.45 20.68
N ILE A 225 17.94 2.67 20.24
CA ILE A 225 16.94 3.55 20.86
C ILE A 225 15.86 3.80 19.82
N VAL A 226 14.62 3.52 20.22
CA VAL A 226 13.43 3.68 19.40
C VAL A 226 12.64 4.87 19.92
N PHE A 227 12.27 5.80 19.04
CA PHE A 227 11.53 6.98 19.44
C PHE A 227 10.49 7.40 18.40
N GLN A 228 9.58 8.23 18.83
CA GLN A 228 8.51 8.76 18.01
C GLN A 228 8.43 10.27 18.18
N PRO A 229 8.55 11.09 17.10
CA PRO A 229 8.33 12.53 17.18
C PRO A 229 6.84 12.82 17.43
N SER A 230 6.52 13.97 18.02
CA SER A 230 5.15 14.40 18.30
C SER A 230 4.32 14.57 17.02
N THR A 231 4.96 14.92 15.91
CA THR A 231 4.36 14.97 14.57
C THR A 231 5.31 14.37 13.53
N PRO A 232 4.79 13.68 12.52
CA PRO A 232 5.64 13.11 11.47
C PRO A 232 6.50 14.13 10.72
N ALA A 233 6.06 15.40 10.65
CA ALA A 233 6.81 16.46 9.99
C ALA A 233 8.16 16.77 10.65
N LEU A 234 8.33 16.44 11.92
CA LEU A 234 9.55 16.69 12.70
C LEU A 234 10.58 15.55 12.62
N HIS A 235 10.37 14.51 11.80
CA HIS A 235 11.21 13.32 11.80
C HIS A 235 12.70 13.62 11.53
N LEU A 236 13.02 14.40 10.50
CA LEU A 236 14.41 14.78 10.20
C LEU A 236 15.03 15.62 11.30
N GLN A 237 14.26 16.57 11.85
CA GLN A 237 14.71 17.39 12.97
C GLN A 237 14.96 16.53 14.22
N ALA A 238 14.11 15.55 14.47
CA ALA A 238 14.26 14.62 15.60
C ALA A 238 15.53 13.76 15.45
N ILE A 239 15.80 13.22 14.28
CA ILE A 239 17.01 12.44 14.01
C ILE A 239 18.26 13.30 14.24
N GLN A 240 18.27 14.52 13.71
CA GLN A 240 19.41 15.41 13.86
C GLN A 240 19.62 15.88 15.31
N ALA A 241 18.54 16.15 16.05
CA ALA A 241 18.60 16.53 17.45
C ALA A 241 19.09 15.36 18.31
N VAL A 242 18.59 14.14 18.10
CA VAL A 242 19.08 12.92 18.77
C VAL A 242 20.57 12.71 18.49
N ARG A 243 20.99 12.83 17.22
CA ARG A 243 22.41 12.75 16.86
C ARG A 243 23.26 13.79 17.58
N THR A 244 22.77 15.02 17.74
CA THR A 244 23.47 16.08 18.43
C THR A 244 23.66 15.79 19.94
N VAL A 245 22.62 15.28 20.61
CA VAL A 245 22.69 14.85 22.00
C VAL A 245 23.70 13.72 22.18
N LEU A 246 23.64 12.70 21.31
CA LEU A 246 24.57 11.57 21.36
C LEU A 246 26.01 12.03 21.03
N ALA A 247 26.19 12.97 20.09
CA ALA A 247 27.49 13.51 19.73
C ALA A 247 28.19 14.19 20.91
N GLN A 248 27.45 14.91 21.73
CA GLN A 248 27.98 15.53 22.96
C GLN A 248 28.43 14.50 24.00
N ARG A 249 27.69 13.40 24.13
CA ARG A 249 27.98 12.34 25.11
C ARG A 249 29.10 11.41 24.68
N HIS A 250 29.16 11.10 23.36
CA HIS A 250 30.12 10.16 22.78
C HIS A 250 31.28 10.82 22.05
N HIS A 251 31.42 12.15 22.14
CA HIS A 251 32.53 12.96 21.61
C HIS A 251 32.78 12.80 20.11
N PHE A 252 31.73 12.64 19.28
CA PHE A 252 31.85 12.63 17.83
C PHE A 252 31.27 13.92 17.19
N ASN A 253 31.53 14.11 15.88
CA ASN A 253 30.99 15.26 15.16
C ASN A 253 29.48 15.10 14.92
N PRO A 254 28.60 16.04 15.38
CA PRO A 254 27.16 15.95 15.17
C PRO A 254 26.71 15.95 13.69
N LEU A 255 27.59 16.37 12.77
CA LEU A 255 27.36 16.31 11.32
C LEU A 255 27.74 14.95 10.72
N ASP A 256 28.34 14.06 11.49
CA ASP A 256 28.72 12.72 11.02
C ASP A 256 27.51 11.77 11.02
N GLU A 257 26.90 11.63 9.86
CA GLU A 257 25.74 10.77 9.69
C GLU A 257 26.03 9.28 9.91
N LYS A 258 27.30 8.87 9.74
CA LYS A 258 27.71 7.47 9.89
C LYS A 258 27.99 7.07 11.34
N ALA A 259 28.17 8.05 12.22
CA ALA A 259 28.39 7.79 13.65
C ALA A 259 27.17 7.16 14.32
N ILE A 260 25.96 7.60 13.92
CA ILE A 260 24.68 7.05 14.36
C ILE A 260 23.85 6.75 13.13
N ASN A 261 23.55 5.48 12.95
CA ASN A 261 22.62 5.04 11.93
C ASN A 261 21.19 5.33 12.40
N ALA A 262 20.32 5.66 11.46
CA ALA A 262 18.91 5.88 11.73
C ALA A 262 18.06 5.13 10.69
N TRP A 263 17.05 4.43 11.16
CA TRP A 263 15.98 3.91 10.33
C TRP A 263 14.71 4.72 10.57
N ASP A 264 14.27 5.40 9.53
CA ASP A 264 13.15 6.34 9.57
C ASP A 264 11.96 5.76 8.81
N THR A 265 11.04 5.13 9.55
CA THR A 265 9.85 4.55 8.92
C THR A 265 8.89 5.59 8.34
N ILE A 266 9.03 6.88 8.73
CA ILE A 266 8.21 7.96 8.18
C ILE A 266 8.63 8.25 6.73
N GLU A 267 9.94 8.33 6.50
CA GLU A 267 10.49 8.56 5.17
C GLU A 267 10.24 7.36 4.25
N ASP A 268 10.48 6.15 4.75
CA ASP A 268 10.22 4.91 3.99
C ASP A 268 8.73 4.80 3.62
N GLY A 269 7.83 5.13 4.54
CA GLY A 269 6.39 5.18 4.28
C GLY A 269 6.02 6.19 3.19
N LYS A 270 6.65 7.38 3.17
CA LYS A 270 6.45 8.36 2.08
C LYS A 270 6.93 7.82 0.74
N GLN A 271 8.10 7.19 0.71
CA GLN A 271 8.65 6.59 -0.50
C GLN A 271 7.74 5.47 -1.03
N LEU A 272 7.20 4.64 -0.13
CA LEU A 272 6.25 3.58 -0.48
C LEU A 272 4.95 4.14 -1.10
N VAL A 273 4.41 5.24 -0.52
CA VAL A 273 3.25 5.93 -1.10
C VAL A 273 3.55 6.49 -2.49
N GLN A 274 4.73 7.11 -2.68
CA GLN A 274 5.15 7.63 -3.98
C GLN A 274 5.34 6.52 -5.02
N PHE A 275 5.96 5.42 -4.64
CA PHE A 275 6.10 4.24 -5.48
C PHE A 275 4.75 3.66 -5.88
N SER A 276 3.83 3.52 -4.92
CA SER A 276 2.46 3.04 -5.16
C SER A 276 1.70 3.94 -6.12
N PHE A 277 1.86 5.27 -5.99
CA PHE A 277 1.27 6.23 -6.91
C PHE A 277 1.84 6.09 -8.33
N ALA A 278 3.17 5.99 -8.47
CA ALA A 278 3.83 5.80 -9.76
C ALA A 278 3.38 4.49 -10.44
N LEU A 279 3.25 3.41 -9.67
CA LEU A 279 2.72 2.14 -10.17
C LEU A 279 1.27 2.28 -10.66
N GLN A 280 0.40 2.96 -9.91
CA GLN A 280 -0.99 3.19 -10.32
C GLN A 280 -1.08 4.03 -11.61
N VAL A 281 -0.24 5.06 -11.76
CA VAL A 281 -0.16 5.85 -12.98
C VAL A 281 0.29 4.99 -14.17
N LEU A 282 1.32 4.17 -14.00
CA LEU A 282 1.80 3.27 -15.05
C LEU A 282 0.69 2.29 -15.49
N LEU A 283 0.02 1.64 -14.54
CA LEU A 283 -1.08 0.72 -14.84
C LEU A 283 -2.25 1.45 -15.50
N GLY A 284 -2.54 2.69 -15.09
CA GLY A 284 -3.54 3.55 -15.74
C GLY A 284 -3.21 3.87 -17.19
N ILE A 285 -1.95 4.17 -17.51
CA ILE A 285 -1.48 4.41 -18.88
C ILE A 285 -1.64 3.13 -19.72
N ILE A 286 -1.19 1.97 -19.21
CA ILE A 286 -1.33 0.70 -19.91
C ILE A 286 -2.81 0.39 -20.18
N GLY A 287 -3.66 0.59 -19.17
CA GLY A 287 -5.11 0.42 -19.32
C GLY A 287 -5.71 1.36 -20.36
N ALA A 288 -5.34 2.66 -20.33
CA ALA A 288 -5.80 3.64 -21.31
C ALA A 288 -5.36 3.28 -22.75
N MET A 289 -4.12 2.80 -22.94
CA MET A 289 -3.64 2.31 -24.23
C MET A 289 -4.45 1.10 -24.73
N THR A 290 -4.76 0.14 -23.85
CA THR A 290 -5.59 -1.01 -24.18
C THR A 290 -6.99 -0.57 -24.61
N LEU A 291 -7.59 0.39 -23.88
CA LEU A 291 -8.89 0.95 -24.21
C LEU A 291 -8.87 1.75 -25.53
N ALA A 292 -7.77 2.45 -25.82
CA ALA A 292 -7.59 3.16 -27.08
C ALA A 292 -7.61 2.21 -28.30
N VAL A 293 -7.05 0.99 -28.15
CA VAL A 293 -7.15 -0.05 -29.21
C VAL A 293 -8.62 -0.41 -29.47
N GLY A 294 -9.44 -0.57 -28.41
CA GLY A 294 -10.89 -0.72 -28.54
C GLY A 294 -11.55 0.46 -29.26
N GLY A 295 -11.11 1.68 -28.96
CA GLY A 295 -11.56 2.92 -29.61
C GLY A 295 -11.25 2.98 -31.10
N VAL A 296 -10.10 2.47 -31.54
CA VAL A 296 -9.77 2.36 -32.96
C VAL A 296 -10.79 1.44 -33.68
N GLY A 297 -11.25 0.37 -32.99
CA GLY A 297 -12.33 -0.48 -33.48
C GLY A 297 -13.63 0.32 -33.73
N VAL A 298 -14.02 1.19 -32.76
CA VAL A 298 -15.17 2.10 -32.95
C VAL A 298 -14.98 3.02 -34.14
N MET A 299 -13.82 3.67 -34.22
CA MET A 299 -13.50 4.58 -35.31
C MET A 299 -13.62 3.90 -36.67
N ASN A 300 -13.09 2.70 -36.82
CA ASN A 300 -13.15 1.95 -38.08
C ASN A 300 -14.59 1.62 -38.48
N ILE A 301 -15.43 1.23 -37.52
CA ILE A 301 -16.84 0.91 -37.81
C ILE A 301 -17.62 2.16 -38.14
N MET A 302 -17.39 3.27 -37.43
CA MET A 302 -18.03 4.54 -37.73
C MET A 302 -17.64 5.06 -39.12
N LEU A 303 -16.37 4.88 -39.55
CA LEU A 303 -15.93 5.23 -40.90
C LEU A 303 -16.68 4.41 -41.96
N VAL A 304 -16.87 3.11 -41.74
CA VAL A 304 -17.65 2.28 -42.65
C VAL A 304 -19.13 2.71 -42.65
N SER A 305 -19.71 2.98 -41.47
CA SER A 305 -21.08 3.49 -41.37
C SER A 305 -21.30 4.80 -42.14
N VAL A 306 -20.32 5.72 -42.08
CA VAL A 306 -20.35 6.97 -42.86
C VAL A 306 -20.32 6.68 -44.36
N THR A 307 -19.49 5.73 -44.82
CA THR A 307 -19.44 5.37 -46.26
C THR A 307 -20.70 4.68 -46.73
N GLU A 308 -21.29 3.77 -45.94
CA GLU A 308 -22.56 3.08 -46.27
C GLU A 308 -23.75 4.08 -46.35
N ARG A 309 -23.71 5.18 -45.57
CA ARG A 309 -24.75 6.21 -45.52
C ARG A 309 -24.42 7.47 -46.32
N THR A 310 -23.44 7.42 -47.23
CA THR A 310 -22.99 8.58 -48.02
C THR A 310 -24.16 9.30 -48.70
N ARG A 311 -25.08 8.54 -49.35
CA ARG A 311 -26.25 9.11 -50.06
C ARG A 311 -27.25 9.74 -49.11
N GLU A 312 -27.49 9.18 -47.92
CA GLU A 312 -28.39 9.74 -46.89
C GLU A 312 -27.83 11.07 -46.37
N ILE A 313 -26.49 11.12 -46.10
CA ILE A 313 -25.80 12.33 -45.67
C ILE A 313 -25.90 13.42 -46.75
N GLY A 314 -25.70 13.04 -48.02
CA GLY A 314 -25.84 13.95 -49.16
C GLY A 314 -27.25 14.54 -49.27
N LEU A 315 -28.29 13.72 -49.09
CA LEU A 315 -29.68 14.12 -49.12
C LEU A 315 -30.00 15.09 -47.96
N MET A 316 -29.61 14.78 -46.73
CA MET A 316 -29.77 15.64 -45.57
C MET A 316 -29.16 17.02 -45.81
N LYS A 317 -27.96 17.09 -46.35
CA LYS A 317 -27.28 18.34 -46.68
C LYS A 317 -27.95 19.09 -47.82
N ALA A 318 -28.46 18.42 -48.84
CA ALA A 318 -29.20 19.02 -49.93
C ALA A 318 -30.53 19.65 -49.44
N LEU A 319 -31.14 19.06 -48.40
CA LEU A 319 -32.34 19.58 -47.71
C LEU A 319 -32.04 20.68 -46.67
N GLY A 320 -30.74 21.08 -46.51
CA GLY A 320 -30.35 22.23 -45.67
C GLY A 320 -29.83 21.85 -44.29
N ALA A 321 -29.50 20.59 -44.01
CA ALA A 321 -28.88 20.21 -42.74
C ALA A 321 -27.51 20.89 -42.59
N ARG A 322 -27.26 21.46 -41.42
CA ARG A 322 -25.98 22.12 -41.11
C ARG A 322 -24.90 21.07 -40.83
N PRO A 323 -23.63 21.33 -41.17
CA PRO A 323 -22.53 20.40 -40.85
C PRO A 323 -22.45 20.02 -39.36
N ARG A 324 -22.87 20.94 -38.47
CA ARG A 324 -22.95 20.70 -37.00
C ARG A 324 -24.00 19.63 -36.62
N ASP A 325 -25.10 19.56 -37.34
CA ASP A 325 -26.19 18.62 -37.06
C ASP A 325 -25.73 17.20 -37.41
N ILE A 326 -25.03 17.04 -38.55
CA ILE A 326 -24.45 15.76 -38.98
C ILE A 326 -23.32 15.33 -38.03
N LEU A 327 -22.43 16.27 -37.64
CA LEU A 327 -21.38 15.98 -36.69
C LEU A 327 -21.96 15.51 -35.36
N ALA A 328 -22.98 16.21 -34.84
CA ALA A 328 -23.63 15.84 -33.58
C ALA A 328 -24.30 14.43 -33.66
N GLN A 329 -24.95 14.11 -34.77
CA GLN A 329 -25.60 12.83 -34.99
C GLN A 329 -24.59 11.67 -34.91
N PHE A 330 -23.52 11.72 -35.67
CA PHE A 330 -22.50 10.66 -35.69
C PHE A 330 -21.71 10.60 -34.38
N LEU A 331 -21.47 11.73 -33.71
CA LEU A 331 -20.83 11.76 -32.42
C LEU A 331 -21.73 11.14 -31.34
N LEU A 332 -23.03 11.46 -31.35
CA LEU A 332 -24.01 10.82 -30.44
C LEU A 332 -24.11 9.31 -30.67
N GLU A 333 -24.07 8.85 -31.93
CA GLU A 333 -24.07 7.42 -32.24
C GLU A 333 -22.84 6.71 -31.64
N SER A 334 -21.64 7.29 -31.79
CA SER A 334 -20.42 6.71 -31.21
C SER A 334 -20.42 6.75 -29.69
N LEU A 335 -20.94 7.83 -29.07
CA LEU A 335 -21.06 7.95 -27.61
C LEU A 335 -22.08 6.96 -27.04
N LEU A 336 -23.18 6.73 -27.74
CA LEU A 336 -24.18 5.73 -27.33
C LEU A 336 -23.60 4.31 -27.33
N LEU A 337 -22.84 3.95 -28.39
CA LEU A 337 -22.10 2.70 -28.47
C LEU A 337 -21.14 2.54 -27.31
N THR A 338 -20.33 3.58 -27.06
CA THR A 338 -19.34 3.61 -26.00
C THR A 338 -20.00 3.52 -24.62
N PHE A 339 -21.12 4.19 -24.42
CA PHE A 339 -21.87 4.16 -23.16
C PHE A 339 -22.45 2.76 -22.87
N LEU A 340 -23.08 2.11 -23.88
CA LEU A 340 -23.63 0.75 -23.74
C LEU A 340 -22.52 -0.28 -23.47
N ALA A 341 -21.40 -0.17 -24.19
CA ALA A 341 -20.23 -1.01 -23.94
C ALA A 341 -19.61 -0.73 -22.56
N GLY A 342 -19.60 0.54 -22.14
CA GLY A 342 -19.14 0.94 -20.81
C GLY A 342 -19.99 0.34 -19.69
N LEU A 343 -21.31 0.39 -19.82
CA LEU A 343 -22.20 -0.21 -18.83
C LEU A 343 -21.96 -1.74 -18.72
N ALA A 344 -21.88 -2.42 -19.87
CA ALA A 344 -21.56 -3.85 -19.89
C ALA A 344 -20.17 -4.14 -19.29
N GLY A 345 -19.19 -3.32 -19.62
CA GLY A 345 -17.82 -3.45 -19.09
C GLY A 345 -17.74 -3.25 -17.56
N VAL A 346 -18.48 -2.28 -17.01
CA VAL A 346 -18.59 -2.10 -15.57
C VAL A 346 -19.19 -3.32 -14.89
N LEU A 347 -20.29 -3.84 -15.43
CA LEU A 347 -20.94 -5.04 -14.88
C LEU A 347 -20.01 -6.25 -14.91
N VAL A 348 -19.32 -6.48 -16.02
CA VAL A 348 -18.33 -7.56 -16.16
C VAL A 348 -17.15 -7.35 -15.19
N SER A 349 -16.65 -6.12 -15.04
CA SER A 349 -15.58 -5.81 -14.10
C SER A 349 -15.97 -6.13 -12.66
N ILE A 350 -17.16 -5.71 -12.25
CA ILE A 350 -17.69 -6.02 -10.91
C ILE A 350 -17.80 -7.53 -10.72
N ALA A 351 -18.40 -8.23 -11.68
CA ALA A 351 -18.54 -9.70 -11.62
C ALA A 351 -17.15 -10.38 -11.51
N THR A 352 -16.17 -9.93 -12.29
CA THR A 352 -14.81 -10.46 -12.26
C THR A 352 -14.12 -10.23 -10.92
N THR A 353 -14.25 -9.04 -10.30
CA THR A 353 -13.66 -8.77 -8.98
C THR A 353 -14.26 -9.62 -7.86
N TYR A 354 -15.52 -10.04 -7.98
CA TYR A 354 -16.14 -11.00 -7.03
C TYR A 354 -15.77 -12.46 -7.30
N LEU A 355 -15.50 -12.81 -8.56
CA LEU A 355 -15.15 -14.18 -8.95
C LEU A 355 -13.68 -14.51 -8.65
N VAL A 356 -12.79 -13.53 -8.65
CA VAL A 356 -11.37 -13.74 -8.36
C VAL A 356 -11.20 -13.89 -6.84
N PRO A 357 -10.72 -15.04 -6.35
CA PRO A 357 -10.46 -15.22 -4.92
C PRO A 357 -9.31 -14.31 -4.46
N PRO A 358 -9.21 -14.02 -3.14
CA PRO A 358 -8.04 -13.34 -2.59
C PRO A 358 -6.75 -14.04 -3.00
N MET A 359 -5.79 -13.27 -3.50
CA MET A 359 -4.48 -13.80 -3.89
C MET A 359 -3.56 -13.71 -2.68
N PRO A 360 -3.05 -14.85 -2.16
CA PRO A 360 -2.25 -14.87 -0.95
C PRO A 360 -0.93 -14.13 -1.16
N LEU A 361 -0.67 -13.12 -0.34
CA LEU A 361 0.61 -12.42 -0.24
C LEU A 361 1.21 -12.67 1.14
N TYR A 362 0.52 -12.27 2.19
CA TYR A 362 0.99 -12.41 3.57
C TYR A 362 0.27 -13.52 4.33
N SER A 363 -0.95 -13.89 3.96
CA SER A 363 -1.70 -14.94 4.68
C SER A 363 -0.98 -16.27 4.67
N ALA A 364 -0.31 -16.64 3.59
CA ALA A 364 0.50 -17.85 3.50
C ALA A 364 1.75 -17.80 4.40
N MET A 365 2.35 -16.62 4.57
CA MET A 365 3.57 -16.45 5.38
C MET A 365 3.26 -16.35 6.87
N TYR A 366 2.21 -15.61 7.24
CA TYR A 366 1.86 -15.33 8.63
C TYR A 366 0.70 -16.19 9.16
N GLN A 367 0.20 -17.13 8.37
CA GLN A 367 -0.89 -18.06 8.71
C GLN A 367 -2.12 -17.34 9.26
N THR A 368 -2.48 -16.19 8.66
CA THR A 368 -3.66 -15.42 9.06
C THR A 368 -4.93 -16.03 8.48
N ALA A 369 -5.92 -16.30 9.34
CA ALA A 369 -7.19 -16.92 8.93
C ALA A 369 -8.11 -15.98 8.12
N ASN A 370 -7.91 -14.66 8.22
CA ASN A 370 -8.81 -13.63 7.71
C ASN A 370 -8.39 -13.02 6.37
N HIS A 371 -7.40 -13.59 5.67
CA HIS A 371 -6.83 -13.00 4.45
C HIS A 371 -6.29 -11.58 4.62
N ASP A 372 -5.94 -11.18 5.87
CA ASP A 372 -5.32 -9.89 6.14
C ASP A 372 -3.99 -9.79 5.37
N GLY A 373 -3.75 -8.65 4.71
CA GLY A 373 -2.57 -8.42 3.88
C GLY A 373 -2.53 -9.19 2.56
N ASP A 374 -3.61 -9.86 2.15
CA ASP A 374 -3.72 -10.47 0.83
C ASP A 374 -4.19 -9.46 -0.23
N ILE A 375 -3.92 -9.79 -1.48
CA ILE A 375 -4.33 -8.96 -2.60
C ILE A 375 -5.80 -9.25 -2.91
N ILE A 376 -6.70 -8.39 -2.44
CA ILE A 376 -8.14 -8.50 -2.68
C ILE A 376 -8.55 -7.45 -3.70
N LEU A 377 -9.06 -7.90 -4.85
CA LEU A 377 -9.53 -6.99 -5.90
C LEU A 377 -10.85 -6.34 -5.49
N HIS A 378 -10.85 -5.02 -5.43
CA HIS A 378 -12.05 -4.23 -5.19
C HIS A 378 -12.25 -3.19 -6.30
N ALA A 379 -13.35 -3.29 -7.04
CA ALA A 379 -13.78 -2.27 -7.97
C ALA A 379 -14.34 -1.06 -7.19
N SER A 380 -13.45 -0.19 -6.68
CA SER A 380 -13.90 1.01 -5.94
C SER A 380 -14.60 2.01 -6.86
N MET A 381 -15.52 2.81 -6.31
CA MET A 381 -16.23 3.86 -7.04
C MET A 381 -15.25 4.82 -7.76
N GLY A 382 -14.13 5.16 -7.12
CA GLY A 382 -13.11 6.03 -7.72
C GLY A 382 -12.46 5.40 -8.97
N ILE A 383 -12.15 4.10 -8.94
CA ILE A 383 -11.60 3.36 -10.09
C ILE A 383 -12.62 3.30 -11.22
N MET A 384 -13.89 3.00 -10.90
CA MET A 384 -14.96 2.95 -11.89
C MET A 384 -15.16 4.31 -12.57
N LEU A 385 -15.22 5.40 -11.79
CA LEU A 385 -15.34 6.75 -12.35
C LEU A 385 -14.13 7.14 -13.21
N ALA A 386 -12.91 6.87 -12.77
CA ALA A 386 -11.72 7.13 -13.56
C ALA A 386 -11.74 6.35 -14.88
N SER A 387 -12.12 5.07 -14.85
CA SER A 387 -12.22 4.22 -16.04
C SER A 387 -13.30 4.72 -17.01
N LEU A 388 -14.45 5.18 -16.50
CA LEU A 388 -15.51 5.77 -17.31
C LEU A 388 -15.11 7.12 -17.93
N ILE A 389 -14.32 7.94 -17.23
CA ILE A 389 -13.76 9.18 -17.78
C ILE A 389 -12.82 8.87 -18.93
N ILE A 390 -11.88 7.91 -18.74
CA ILE A 390 -10.96 7.47 -19.81
C ILE A 390 -11.76 6.93 -21.00
N LEU A 391 -12.77 6.11 -20.76
CA LEU A 391 -13.67 5.59 -21.80
C LEU A 391 -14.39 6.70 -22.55
N GLY A 392 -14.92 7.70 -21.84
CA GLY A 392 -15.59 8.85 -22.45
C GLY A 392 -14.66 9.64 -23.37
N LEU A 393 -13.41 9.90 -22.94
CA LEU A 393 -12.39 10.54 -23.75
C LEU A 393 -12.06 9.73 -25.02
N VAL A 394 -11.85 8.43 -24.86
CA VAL A 394 -11.60 7.53 -25.99
C VAL A 394 -12.80 7.51 -26.94
N GLY A 395 -14.03 7.44 -26.43
CA GLY A 395 -15.25 7.49 -27.25
C GLY A 395 -15.40 8.77 -28.06
N ILE A 396 -15.11 9.93 -27.44
CA ILE A 396 -15.11 11.23 -28.13
C ILE A 396 -14.06 11.24 -29.24
N VAL A 397 -12.81 10.89 -28.93
CA VAL A 397 -11.70 10.92 -29.91
C VAL A 397 -11.98 9.96 -31.07
N SER A 398 -12.47 8.75 -30.77
CA SER A 398 -12.77 7.73 -31.79
C SER A 398 -13.96 8.08 -32.68
N GLY A 399 -14.96 8.77 -32.12
CA GLY A 399 -16.15 9.23 -32.88
C GLY A 399 -15.95 10.52 -33.65
N LEU A 400 -15.02 11.37 -33.20
CA LEU A 400 -14.83 12.73 -33.76
C LEU A 400 -14.32 12.68 -35.21
N LEU A 401 -13.36 11.81 -35.54
CA LEU A 401 -12.77 11.75 -36.88
C LEU A 401 -13.80 11.28 -37.93
N PRO A 402 -14.60 10.21 -37.73
CA PRO A 402 -15.68 9.85 -38.66
C PRO A 402 -16.75 10.93 -38.76
N ALA A 403 -17.16 11.55 -37.64
CA ALA A 403 -18.15 12.59 -37.61
C ALA A 403 -17.73 13.85 -38.40
N ILE A 404 -16.44 14.25 -38.31
CA ILE A 404 -15.88 15.35 -39.12
C ILE A 404 -15.90 14.98 -40.60
N ARG A 405 -15.56 13.74 -40.98
CA ARG A 405 -15.62 13.29 -42.39
C ARG A 405 -17.04 13.36 -42.94
N ALA A 406 -18.02 12.88 -42.18
CA ALA A 406 -19.42 12.97 -42.58
C ALA A 406 -19.87 14.44 -42.72
N ALA A 407 -19.51 15.28 -41.76
CA ALA A 407 -19.88 16.70 -41.77
C ALA A 407 -19.24 17.48 -42.92
N LYS A 408 -18.06 17.12 -43.42
CA LYS A 408 -17.36 17.78 -44.53
C LYS A 408 -17.71 17.23 -45.91
N MET A 409 -18.54 16.20 -46.04
CA MET A 409 -18.88 15.56 -47.31
C MET A 409 -19.63 16.54 -48.21
N ASP A 410 -19.24 16.56 -49.50
CA ASP A 410 -19.91 17.40 -50.53
C ASP A 410 -21.22 16.71 -50.95
N PRO A 411 -22.39 17.40 -50.84
CA PRO A 411 -23.68 16.83 -51.21
C PRO A 411 -23.78 16.41 -52.66
N VAL A 412 -23.09 17.12 -53.59
CA VAL A 412 -23.14 16.79 -55.03
C VAL A 412 -22.37 15.49 -55.31
N VAL A 413 -21.22 15.31 -54.67
CA VAL A 413 -20.41 14.11 -54.81
C VAL A 413 -21.11 12.92 -54.15
N ALA A 414 -21.74 13.16 -52.98
CA ALA A 414 -22.43 12.13 -52.21
C ALA A 414 -23.65 11.55 -52.92
N LEU A 415 -24.38 12.36 -53.69
CA LEU A 415 -25.54 11.96 -54.48
C LEU A 415 -25.18 11.25 -55.81
N ARG A 416 -23.97 11.41 -56.27
CA ARG A 416 -23.43 10.73 -57.46
C ARG A 416 -22.78 9.37 -57.19
N HIS A 417 -22.62 9.01 -55.91
CA HIS A 417 -22.07 7.72 -55.52
C HIS A 417 -23.11 6.62 -55.78
N GLU A 418 -22.79 5.71 -56.70
CA GLU A 418 -23.56 4.49 -56.95
C GLU A 418 -23.27 3.42 -55.89
#